data_148a54d021acc23db9685272bb5391aa
#
_entry.id   148a54d021acc23db9685272bb5391aa
#
_cell.length_a   1.000
_cell.length_b   1.000
_cell.length_c   1.000
_cell.angle_alpha   90.00
_cell.angle_beta   90.00
_cell.angle_gamma   90.00
#
_symmetry.space_group_name_H-M   'P 1'
#
loop_
_entity.id
_entity.type
_entity.pdbx_description
1 polymer ?
#
loop_
_entity_poly.entity_id
_entity_poly.type
_entity_poly.pdbx_seq_one_letter_code
_entity_poly.pdbx_strand_id
1 'polypeptide(L)'
;MDRRRALKGLGLSLGYIVATPTIIGMLESCKTDENQWEPIFLTISEGIVIKNLIDLILPKTEAIPGALEVNVPEFLDLYASKIFGDDQKKKFKNGLSAIFVELNVSHNKPNKVKAEKYDGVLSKYLRANKLELEEFNKNEQNALVLNTLIDLRSLTIWAYKT
;
A
#
# COMPACT_ATOMS: atom_id res chain seq x y z
N MET A 1 -4.95 37.61 53.59
CA MET A 1 -4.84 36.98 52.25
C MET A 1 -3.41 36.66 51.95
N ASP A 2 -3.08 35.40 51.85
CA ASP A 2 -1.71 34.95 51.80
C ASP A 2 -1.18 35.02 50.35
N ARG A 3 -0.29 35.95 50.05
CA ARG A 3 0.31 36.21 48.73
C ARG A 3 0.94 34.92 48.10
N ARG A 4 1.42 34.02 48.97
CA ARG A 4 1.99 32.74 48.56
C ARG A 4 0.96 31.76 47.99
N ARG A 5 -0.32 31.82 48.41
CA ARG A 5 -1.40 30.96 47.89
C ARG A 5 -1.86 31.45 46.51
N ALA A 6 -1.86 32.78 46.28
CA ALA A 6 -2.24 33.30 44.96
C ALA A 6 -1.23 32.95 43.85
N LEU A 7 0.07 32.97 44.19
CA LEU A 7 1.15 32.62 43.25
C LEU A 7 1.17 31.09 42.89
N LYS A 8 0.83 30.22 43.84
CA LYS A 8 0.74 28.79 43.57
C LYS A 8 -0.45 28.45 42.64
N GLY A 9 -1.56 29.13 42.76
CA GLY A 9 -2.73 28.93 41.87
C GLY A 9 -2.50 29.39 40.44
N LEU A 10 -1.76 30.51 40.25
CA LEU A 10 -1.42 31.05 38.94
C LEU A 10 -0.43 30.18 38.17
N GLY A 11 0.58 29.62 38.87
CA GLY A 11 1.58 28.73 38.24
C GLY A 11 0.98 27.43 37.70
N LEU A 12 0.03 26.85 38.42
CA LEU A 12 -0.63 25.62 37.99
C LEU A 12 -1.62 25.83 36.82
N SER A 13 -2.33 26.97 36.80
CA SER A 13 -3.30 27.27 35.73
C SER A 13 -2.60 27.62 34.41
N LEU A 14 -1.49 28.36 34.44
CA LEU A 14 -0.72 28.72 33.24
C LEU A 14 0.05 27.52 32.67
N GLY A 15 0.60 26.66 33.53
CA GLY A 15 1.28 25.43 33.09
C GLY A 15 0.35 24.44 32.39
N TYR A 16 -0.90 24.32 32.84
CA TYR A 16 -1.87 23.41 32.26
C TYR A 16 -2.39 23.87 30.88
N ILE A 17 -2.54 25.18 30.67
CA ILE A 17 -3.04 25.73 29.40
C ILE A 17 -2.00 25.66 28.28
N VAL A 18 -0.70 25.79 28.60
CA VAL A 18 0.37 25.79 27.59
C VAL A 18 0.86 24.39 27.24
N ALA A 19 0.80 23.43 28.18
CA ALA A 19 1.36 22.10 27.98
C ALA A 19 0.47 21.15 27.15
N THR A 20 -0.84 21.29 27.24
CA THR A 20 -1.78 20.35 26.58
C THR A 20 -1.77 20.39 25.04
N PRO A 21 -1.78 21.54 24.37
CA PRO A 21 -1.72 21.53 22.90
C PRO A 21 -0.36 21.12 22.36
N THR A 22 0.73 21.43 23.09
CA THR A 22 2.08 21.08 22.64
C THR A 22 2.36 19.57 22.74
N ILE A 23 1.84 18.91 23.77
CA ILE A 23 2.01 17.46 23.95
C ILE A 23 1.20 16.68 22.91
N ILE A 24 -0.02 17.14 22.59
CA ILE A 24 -0.86 16.50 21.55
C ILE A 24 -0.20 16.64 20.17
N GLY A 25 0.33 17.82 19.85
CA GLY A 25 1.05 18.04 18.59
C GLY A 25 2.34 17.23 18.47
N MET A 26 3.07 17.01 19.57
CA MET A 26 4.26 16.15 19.58
C MET A 26 3.91 14.66 19.45
N LEU A 27 2.79 14.22 20.01
CA LEU A 27 2.33 12.84 19.87
C LEU A 27 1.82 12.53 18.46
N GLU A 28 1.26 13.51 17.75
CA GLU A 28 0.93 13.37 16.33
C GLU A 28 2.17 13.40 15.43
N SER A 29 3.20 14.16 15.78
CA SER A 29 4.47 14.22 15.05
C SER A 29 5.31 12.95 15.22
N CYS A 30 5.11 12.18 16.28
CA CYS A 30 5.79 10.90 16.51
C CYS A 30 5.13 9.70 15.80
N LYS A 31 4.10 9.91 15.00
CA LYS A 31 3.55 8.92 14.07
C LYS A 31 4.14 9.03 12.66
N THR A 32 5.37 9.46 12.53
CA THR A 32 6.18 9.13 11.36
C THR A 32 6.59 7.68 11.55
N ASP A 33 5.94 6.78 10.84
CA ASP A 33 6.36 5.39 10.70
C ASP A 33 7.83 5.37 10.32
N GLU A 34 8.69 4.93 11.25
CA GLU A 34 10.15 4.86 11.08
C GLU A 34 10.58 3.86 9.99
N ASN A 35 9.64 3.33 9.21
CA ASN A 35 9.86 2.39 8.11
C ASN A 35 8.93 2.65 6.92
N GLN A 36 8.77 3.91 6.51
CA GLN A 36 8.03 4.16 5.28
C GLN A 36 8.95 3.80 4.09
N TRP A 37 8.71 2.62 3.49
CA TRP A 37 9.37 2.23 2.26
C TRP A 37 9.16 3.29 1.17
N GLU A 38 10.25 3.81 0.65
CA GLU A 38 10.28 4.69 -0.51
C GLU A 38 10.62 3.87 -1.76
N PRO A 39 9.66 3.64 -2.64
CA PRO A 39 9.90 2.89 -3.86
C PRO A 39 10.91 3.59 -4.78
N ILE A 40 11.71 2.80 -5.50
CA ILE A 40 12.72 3.28 -6.46
C ILE A 40 12.13 3.39 -7.87
N PHE A 41 11.35 2.39 -8.28
CA PHE A 41 10.70 2.29 -9.59
C PHE A 41 9.23 2.72 -9.55
N LEU A 42 8.52 2.29 -8.52
CA LEU A 42 7.12 2.61 -8.31
C LEU A 42 6.97 4.03 -7.74
N THR A 43 5.81 4.64 -7.93
CA THR A 43 5.39 5.77 -7.10
C THR A 43 4.91 5.26 -5.74
N ILE A 44 4.85 6.13 -4.73
CA ILE A 44 4.32 5.79 -3.40
C ILE A 44 2.91 5.19 -3.52
N SER A 45 2.06 5.77 -4.37
CA SER A 45 0.69 5.30 -4.60
C SER A 45 0.64 3.91 -5.23
N GLU A 46 1.48 3.63 -6.20
CA GLU A 46 1.61 2.31 -6.81
C GLU A 46 2.14 1.30 -5.81
N GLY A 47 3.12 1.68 -4.98
CA GLY A 47 3.65 0.85 -3.91
C GLY A 47 2.57 0.44 -2.90
N ILE A 48 1.68 1.35 -2.51
CA ILE A 48 0.55 1.06 -1.62
C ILE A 48 -0.41 0.04 -2.26
N VAL A 49 -0.77 0.23 -3.53
CA VAL A 49 -1.64 -0.71 -4.25
C VAL A 49 -0.98 -2.08 -4.36
N ILE A 50 0.29 -2.14 -4.71
CA ILE A 50 1.05 -3.40 -4.80
C ILE A 50 1.14 -4.10 -3.45
N LYS A 51 1.43 -3.39 -2.36
CA LYS A 51 1.45 -3.98 -1.00
C LYS A 51 0.11 -4.64 -0.66
N ASN A 52 -1.01 -3.96 -0.90
CA ASN A 52 -2.33 -4.52 -0.61
C ASN A 52 -2.66 -5.75 -1.48
N LEU A 53 -2.30 -5.73 -2.76
CA LEU A 53 -2.50 -6.89 -3.64
C LEU A 53 -1.62 -8.08 -3.22
N ILE A 54 -0.36 -7.84 -2.92
CA ILE A 54 0.61 -8.88 -2.51
C ILE A 54 0.21 -9.51 -1.17
N ASP A 55 -0.27 -8.71 -0.22
CA ASP A 55 -0.76 -9.20 1.08
C ASP A 55 -1.94 -10.17 0.91
N LEU A 56 -2.84 -9.89 -0.02
CA LEU A 56 -3.96 -10.79 -0.34
C LEU A 56 -3.54 -12.02 -1.16
N ILE A 57 -2.47 -11.94 -1.95
CA ILE A 57 -1.92 -13.08 -2.71
C ILE A 57 -1.21 -14.07 -1.80
N LEU A 58 -0.40 -13.60 -0.86
CA LEU A 58 0.34 -14.41 0.11
C LEU A 58 0.21 -13.80 1.51
N PRO A 59 -0.96 -13.98 2.14
CA PRO A 59 -1.21 -13.45 3.47
C PRO A 59 -0.42 -14.20 4.53
N LYS A 60 -0.18 -13.52 5.66
CA LYS A 60 0.34 -14.15 6.86
C LYS A 60 -0.60 -15.21 7.38
N THR A 61 -0.02 -16.33 7.83
CA THR A 61 -0.72 -17.38 8.56
C THR A 61 -0.03 -17.62 9.92
N GLU A 62 -0.63 -18.46 10.76
CA GLU A 62 0.00 -18.82 12.04
C GLU A 62 1.33 -19.58 11.86
N ALA A 63 1.48 -20.33 10.77
CA ALA A 63 2.63 -21.19 10.54
C ALA A 63 3.67 -20.60 9.59
N ILE A 64 3.28 -19.63 8.74
CA ILE A 64 4.13 -19.14 7.65
C ILE A 64 4.02 -17.60 7.58
N PRO A 65 5.15 -16.86 7.52
CA PRO A 65 5.13 -15.42 7.35
C PRO A 65 4.46 -15.03 6.03
N GLY A 66 3.76 -13.90 6.00
CA GLY A 66 3.19 -13.33 4.79
C GLY A 66 4.25 -12.65 3.92
N ALA A 67 3.90 -12.35 2.69
CA ALA A 67 4.80 -11.71 1.74
C ALA A 67 5.29 -10.33 2.21
N LEU A 68 4.48 -9.59 2.98
CA LEU A 68 4.89 -8.31 3.55
C LEU A 68 5.96 -8.47 4.65
N GLU A 69 5.91 -9.54 5.43
CA GLU A 69 6.86 -9.78 6.52
C GLU A 69 8.26 -10.16 6.03
N VAL A 70 8.36 -10.62 4.77
CA VAL A 70 9.64 -10.93 4.12
C VAL A 70 10.00 -9.91 3.03
N ASN A 71 9.40 -8.73 3.06
CA ASN A 71 9.70 -7.58 2.19
C ASN A 71 9.59 -7.88 0.68
N VAL A 72 8.65 -8.71 0.27
CA VAL A 72 8.42 -9.02 -1.15
C VAL A 72 8.12 -7.77 -1.99
N PRO A 73 7.29 -6.81 -1.55
CA PRO A 73 7.03 -5.59 -2.33
C PRO A 73 8.29 -4.78 -2.60
N GLU A 74 9.15 -4.61 -1.59
CA GLU A 74 10.41 -3.89 -1.66
C GLU A 74 11.38 -4.59 -2.62
N PHE A 75 11.46 -5.91 -2.55
CA PHE A 75 12.26 -6.72 -3.46
C PHE A 75 11.77 -6.60 -4.90
N LEU A 76 10.46 -6.67 -5.16
CA LEU A 76 9.89 -6.56 -6.50
C LEU A 76 10.11 -5.18 -7.12
N ASP A 77 10.01 -4.10 -6.35
CA ASP A 77 10.31 -2.75 -6.80
C ASP A 77 11.79 -2.61 -7.23
N LEU A 78 12.71 -3.10 -6.39
CA LEU A 78 14.13 -3.11 -6.69
C LEU A 78 14.41 -3.97 -7.93
N TYR A 79 13.82 -5.16 -8.02
CA TYR A 79 13.97 -6.08 -9.16
C TYR A 79 13.49 -5.43 -10.46
N ALA A 80 12.29 -4.83 -10.45
CA ALA A 80 11.76 -4.12 -11.61
C ALA A 80 12.64 -2.92 -12.01
N SER A 81 13.16 -2.19 -11.03
CA SER A 81 14.10 -1.07 -11.27
C SER A 81 15.35 -1.52 -12.01
N LYS A 82 15.94 -2.66 -11.62
CA LYS A 82 17.26 -3.11 -12.08
C LYS A 82 17.23 -4.08 -13.26
N ILE A 83 16.20 -4.92 -13.33
CA ILE A 83 16.16 -6.08 -14.24
C ILE A 83 15.18 -5.86 -15.41
N PHE A 84 14.06 -5.16 -15.19
CA PHE A 84 13.14 -4.90 -16.29
C PHE A 84 13.77 -4.00 -17.35
N GLY A 85 13.66 -4.43 -18.61
CA GLY A 85 13.90 -3.54 -19.75
C GLY A 85 12.83 -2.48 -19.89
N ASP A 86 13.07 -1.48 -20.72
CA ASP A 86 12.17 -0.31 -20.88
C ASP A 86 10.74 -0.71 -21.29
N ASP A 87 10.59 -1.67 -22.19
CA ASP A 87 9.28 -2.18 -22.62
C ASP A 87 8.54 -2.89 -21.48
N GLN A 88 9.24 -3.67 -20.66
CA GLN A 88 8.66 -4.33 -19.50
C GLN A 88 8.23 -3.32 -18.44
N LYS A 89 9.06 -2.30 -18.17
CA LYS A 89 8.73 -1.20 -17.26
C LYS A 89 7.48 -0.47 -17.72
N LYS A 90 7.40 -0.14 -19.02
CA LYS A 90 6.24 0.53 -19.61
C LYS A 90 4.98 -0.33 -19.53
N LYS A 91 5.09 -1.62 -19.90
CA LYS A 91 3.96 -2.57 -19.81
C LYS A 91 3.45 -2.68 -18.36
N PHE A 92 4.35 -2.81 -17.40
CA PHE A 92 4.00 -2.92 -15.99
C PHE A 92 3.30 -1.66 -15.46
N LYS A 93 3.81 -0.47 -15.79
CA LYS A 93 3.19 0.82 -15.44
C LYS A 93 1.80 1.00 -16.05
N ASN A 94 1.62 0.63 -17.31
CA ASN A 94 0.32 0.66 -17.97
C ASN A 94 -0.68 -0.28 -17.29
N GLY A 95 -0.22 -1.47 -16.92
CA GLY A 95 -1.02 -2.44 -16.17
C GLY A 95 -1.42 -1.94 -14.78
N LEU A 96 -0.51 -1.29 -14.06
CA LEU A 96 -0.84 -0.66 -12.78
C LEU A 96 -1.88 0.46 -12.96
N SER A 97 -1.74 1.29 -13.99
CA SER A 97 -2.74 2.32 -14.30
C SER A 97 -4.12 1.70 -14.58
N ALA A 98 -4.17 0.58 -15.28
CA ALA A 98 -5.41 -0.17 -15.51
C ALA A 98 -6.02 -0.70 -14.20
N ILE A 99 -5.20 -1.18 -13.28
CA ILE A 99 -5.65 -1.62 -11.94
C ILE A 99 -6.21 -0.43 -11.13
N PHE A 100 -5.60 0.75 -11.19
CA PHE A 100 -6.14 1.96 -10.54
C PHE A 100 -7.53 2.32 -11.05
N VAL A 101 -7.75 2.21 -12.36
CA VAL A 101 -9.08 2.42 -12.97
C VAL A 101 -10.08 1.37 -12.46
N GLU A 102 -9.71 0.10 -12.43
CA GLU A 102 -10.57 -1.00 -11.95
C GLU A 102 -10.91 -0.84 -10.45
N LEU A 103 -9.94 -0.40 -9.64
CA LEU A 103 -10.16 -0.05 -8.25
C LEU A 103 -11.01 1.23 -8.08
N ASN A 104 -11.26 1.97 -9.17
CA ASN A 104 -11.90 3.29 -9.14
C ASN A 104 -11.29 4.21 -8.07
N VAL A 105 -9.98 4.36 -8.12
CA VAL A 105 -9.20 5.13 -7.16
C VAL A 105 -8.29 6.11 -7.88
N SER A 106 -8.28 7.34 -7.38
CA SER A 106 -7.33 8.34 -7.83
C SER A 106 -5.91 8.00 -7.33
N HIS A 107 -4.91 8.17 -8.19
CA HIS A 107 -3.49 8.02 -7.83
C HIS A 107 -3.06 8.83 -6.60
N ASN A 108 -3.81 9.87 -6.23
CA ASN A 108 -3.51 10.75 -5.10
C ASN A 108 -4.08 10.26 -3.75
N LYS A 109 -4.91 9.20 -3.72
CA LYS A 109 -5.59 8.73 -2.50
C LYS A 109 -5.70 7.20 -2.40
N PRO A 110 -4.63 6.42 -2.60
CA PRO A 110 -4.69 4.96 -2.57
C PRO A 110 -5.00 4.40 -1.16
N ASN A 111 -4.64 5.12 -0.10
CA ASN A 111 -4.88 4.71 1.30
C ASN A 111 -6.35 4.64 1.71
N LYS A 112 -7.28 5.12 0.86
CA LYS A 112 -8.73 5.10 1.15
C LYS A 112 -9.43 3.85 0.63
N VAL A 113 -8.72 2.96 -0.05
CA VAL A 113 -9.27 1.73 -0.61
C VAL A 113 -9.34 0.67 0.46
N LYS A 114 -10.50 0.11 0.67
CA LYS A 114 -10.70 -0.98 1.62
C LYS A 114 -10.17 -2.30 1.05
N ALA A 115 -9.73 -3.22 1.91
CA ALA A 115 -9.21 -4.53 1.53
C ALA A 115 -10.19 -5.35 0.68
N GLU A 116 -11.50 -5.25 0.97
CA GLU A 116 -12.54 -5.97 0.23
C GLU A 116 -12.56 -5.61 -1.26
N LYS A 117 -12.15 -4.37 -1.60
CA LYS A 117 -12.12 -3.92 -2.99
C LYS A 117 -10.96 -4.55 -3.76
N TYR A 118 -9.80 -4.68 -3.13
CA TYR A 118 -8.65 -5.40 -3.69
C TYR A 118 -8.97 -6.89 -3.86
N ASP A 119 -9.60 -7.52 -2.86
CA ASP A 119 -10.03 -8.92 -2.94
C ASP A 119 -11.06 -9.12 -4.06
N GLY A 120 -12.00 -8.20 -4.23
CA GLY A 120 -12.95 -8.20 -5.33
C GLY A 120 -12.28 -8.18 -6.70
N VAL A 121 -11.25 -7.35 -6.90
CA VAL A 121 -10.48 -7.29 -8.15
C VAL A 121 -9.70 -8.60 -8.35
N LEU A 122 -8.98 -9.10 -7.34
CA LEU A 122 -8.26 -10.37 -7.43
C LEU A 122 -9.19 -11.53 -7.74
N SER A 123 -10.33 -11.59 -7.07
CA SER A 123 -11.34 -12.65 -7.29
C SER A 123 -11.93 -12.60 -8.69
N LYS A 124 -12.29 -11.41 -9.18
CA LYS A 124 -12.84 -11.21 -10.54
C LYS A 124 -11.89 -11.75 -11.61
N TYR A 125 -10.60 -11.42 -11.54
CA TYR A 125 -9.67 -11.73 -12.63
C TYR A 125 -8.91 -13.05 -12.42
N LEU A 126 -8.47 -13.38 -11.20
CA LEU A 126 -7.64 -14.55 -10.96
C LEU A 126 -8.44 -15.84 -10.69
N ARG A 127 -9.75 -15.72 -10.42
CA ARG A 127 -10.67 -16.88 -10.28
C ARG A 127 -11.65 -16.99 -11.43
N ALA A 128 -11.44 -16.23 -12.49
CA ALA A 128 -12.29 -16.24 -13.68
C ALA A 128 -12.31 -17.63 -14.36
N ASN A 129 -13.47 -18.03 -14.81
CA ASN A 129 -13.64 -19.23 -15.62
C ASN A 129 -13.20 -18.98 -17.08
N LYS A 130 -13.18 -20.05 -17.91
CA LYS A 130 -12.68 -19.96 -19.28
C LYS A 130 -13.45 -18.95 -20.15
N LEU A 131 -14.78 -18.87 -19.98
CA LEU A 131 -15.60 -17.93 -20.76
C LEU A 131 -15.32 -16.48 -20.36
N GLU A 132 -15.19 -16.22 -19.05
CA GLU A 132 -14.83 -14.90 -18.54
C GLU A 132 -13.43 -14.47 -19.02
N LEU A 133 -12.47 -15.38 -19.04
CA LEU A 133 -11.12 -15.10 -19.57
C LEU A 133 -11.15 -14.74 -21.06
N GLU A 134 -11.99 -15.45 -21.85
CA GLU A 134 -12.18 -15.10 -23.27
C GLU A 134 -12.80 -13.71 -23.43
N GLU A 135 -13.77 -13.35 -22.57
CA GLU A 135 -14.39 -12.01 -22.59
C GLU A 135 -13.38 -10.92 -22.14
N PHE A 136 -12.57 -11.18 -21.11
CA PHE A 136 -11.55 -10.21 -20.69
C PHE A 136 -10.52 -9.94 -21.79
N ASN A 137 -10.12 -10.96 -22.54
CA ASN A 137 -9.17 -10.80 -23.65
C ASN A 137 -9.73 -10.04 -24.86
N LYS A 138 -11.04 -9.91 -24.98
CA LYS A 138 -11.65 -9.06 -26.02
C LYS A 138 -11.59 -7.56 -25.70
N ASN A 139 -11.41 -7.20 -24.45
CA ASN A 139 -11.33 -5.82 -23.98
C ASN A 139 -9.92 -5.50 -23.52
N GLU A 140 -9.28 -4.51 -24.16
CA GLU A 140 -7.89 -4.15 -23.89
C GLU A 140 -7.64 -3.80 -22.43
N GLN A 141 -8.54 -3.06 -21.79
CA GLN A 141 -8.44 -2.66 -20.38
C GLN A 141 -8.48 -3.91 -19.46
N ASN A 142 -9.45 -4.80 -19.67
CA ASN A 142 -9.57 -6.01 -18.87
C ASN A 142 -8.38 -6.96 -19.08
N ALA A 143 -7.90 -7.08 -20.33
CA ALA A 143 -6.72 -7.87 -20.66
C ALA A 143 -5.46 -7.34 -19.97
N LEU A 144 -5.29 -6.01 -19.91
CA LEU A 144 -4.19 -5.38 -19.18
C LEU A 144 -4.25 -5.69 -17.68
N VAL A 145 -5.41 -5.54 -17.03
CA VAL A 145 -5.60 -5.87 -15.61
C VAL A 145 -5.30 -7.36 -15.37
N LEU A 146 -5.91 -8.24 -16.14
CA LEU A 146 -5.72 -9.69 -16.03
C LEU A 146 -4.24 -10.08 -16.12
N ASN A 147 -3.57 -9.67 -17.20
CA ASN A 147 -2.16 -10.02 -17.42
C ASN A 147 -1.27 -9.46 -16.31
N THR A 148 -1.51 -8.22 -15.87
CA THR A 148 -0.72 -7.60 -14.80
C THR A 148 -0.91 -8.32 -13.46
N LEU A 149 -2.12 -8.74 -13.13
CA LEU A 149 -2.38 -9.51 -11.90
C LEU A 149 -1.78 -10.91 -11.97
N ILE A 150 -1.78 -11.57 -13.12
CA ILE A 150 -1.11 -12.86 -13.33
C ILE A 150 0.41 -12.70 -13.16
N ASP A 151 1.00 -11.69 -13.78
CA ASP A 151 2.44 -11.39 -13.69
C ASP A 151 2.80 -11.07 -12.24
N LEU A 152 2.03 -10.19 -11.55
CA LEU A 152 2.25 -9.83 -10.16
C LEU A 152 2.18 -11.05 -9.23
N ARG A 153 1.17 -11.93 -9.39
CA ARG A 153 1.05 -13.15 -8.60
C ARG A 153 2.27 -14.06 -8.81
N SER A 154 2.68 -14.23 -10.06
CA SER A 154 3.81 -15.11 -10.40
C SER A 154 5.12 -14.56 -9.81
N LEU A 155 5.37 -13.26 -9.95
CA LEU A 155 6.51 -12.58 -9.36
C LEU A 155 6.51 -12.62 -7.83
N THR A 156 5.33 -12.44 -7.20
CA THR A 156 5.18 -12.52 -5.75
C THR A 156 5.57 -13.91 -5.23
N ILE A 157 5.04 -14.97 -5.85
CA ILE A 157 5.36 -16.36 -5.46
C ILE A 157 6.83 -16.68 -5.70
N TRP A 158 7.40 -16.20 -6.79
CA TRP A 158 8.81 -16.40 -7.10
C TRP A 158 9.71 -15.68 -6.09
N ALA A 159 9.44 -14.40 -5.84
CA ALA A 159 10.22 -13.59 -4.89
C ALA A 159 10.14 -14.15 -3.45
N TYR A 160 8.99 -14.67 -3.06
CA TYR A 160 8.79 -15.29 -1.73
C TYR A 160 9.64 -16.55 -1.53
N LYS A 161 9.99 -17.26 -2.61
CA LYS A 161 10.77 -18.52 -2.57
C LYS A 161 12.28 -18.31 -2.70
N THR A 162 12.70 -17.08 -3.03
CA THR A 162 14.11 -16.73 -3.25
C THR A 162 14.77 -16.27 -1.96
#